data_5dbec9a6ee6f4f6feab22341ae3a1b42
#
_entry.id   5dbec9a6ee6f4f6feab22341ae3a1b42
#
_cell.length_a   1.000
_cell.length_b   1.000
_cell.length_c   1.000
_cell.angle_alpha   90.00
_cell.angle_beta   90.00
_cell.angle_gamma   90.00
#
_symmetry.space_group_name_H-M   'P 1'
#
loop_
_entity.id
_entity.type
_entity.pdbx_description
1 polymer ?
#
loop_
_entity_poly.entity_id
_entity_poly.type
_entity_poly.pdbx_seq_one_letter_code
_entity_poly.pdbx_strand_id
1 'polypeptide(L)'
;MYKSHWNLTERPFENWSNEQFYYPSEVHQTALLKLRYGVENRRSAAVLCGESGMGKTILLDSFARQLSDDFGPVAQVVFPSLPGEQLLSYIADQWTGSTGDDNESMRGALGRIQTFLNNNVAAGKHAVLIVDEAHLLSDSQQLETLRLLLNINAGAEGSESAWTLILVGHPTLISTIERNRALDGRVSVKCVLQRLSMEQTAGYIQHRLAAVGAEIDKIFTLAALEAIQLRSSGIPRRINRLCDLGLMVAYAEDQSQVDAHHIEGVYNELVSIPA
;
A
#
# COMPACT_ATOMS: atom_id res chain seq x y z
N MET A 1 -7.99 28.44 -0.54
CA MET A 1 -7.39 29.67 -1.06
C MET A 1 -7.19 29.58 -2.56
N TYR A 2 -6.33 28.73 -3.13
CA TYR A 2 -6.04 28.70 -4.57
C TYR A 2 -7.10 28.02 -5.46
N LYS A 3 -8.06 27.28 -4.91
CA LYS A 3 -9.07 26.54 -5.72
C LYS A 3 -9.85 27.41 -6.71
N SER A 4 -10.31 28.56 -6.26
CA SER A 4 -11.08 29.49 -7.11
C SER A 4 -10.24 30.12 -8.21
N HIS A 5 -8.95 30.38 -7.97
CA HIS A 5 -8.02 30.89 -8.98
C HIS A 5 -7.83 29.89 -10.13
N TRP A 6 -7.68 28.61 -9.78
CA TRP A 6 -7.48 27.53 -10.74
C TRP A 6 -8.79 26.87 -11.21
N ASN A 7 -9.95 27.37 -10.80
CA ASN A 7 -11.28 26.80 -11.11
C ASN A 7 -11.42 25.33 -10.72
N LEU A 8 -10.85 24.91 -9.58
CA LEU A 8 -10.87 23.55 -9.09
C LEU A 8 -12.06 23.33 -8.16
N THR A 9 -12.76 22.20 -8.31
CA THR A 9 -13.83 21.79 -7.40
C THR A 9 -13.29 21.38 -6.03
N GLU A 10 -12.15 20.68 -6.01
CA GLU A 10 -11.45 20.19 -4.81
C GLU A 10 -9.94 20.43 -4.94
N ARG A 11 -9.20 20.02 -3.91
CA ARG A 11 -7.73 19.99 -3.96
C ARG A 11 -7.26 18.70 -4.61
N PRO A 12 -6.62 18.74 -5.78
CA PRO A 12 -6.29 17.53 -6.53
C PRO A 12 -5.13 16.73 -5.93
N PHE A 13 -4.24 17.34 -5.14
CA PHE A 13 -2.99 16.73 -4.69
C PHE A 13 -2.94 16.41 -3.19
N GLU A 14 -4.10 16.31 -2.54
CA GLU A 14 -4.19 15.78 -1.17
C GLU A 14 -3.80 14.29 -1.13
N ASN A 15 -3.19 13.86 -0.02
CA ASN A 15 -2.73 12.48 0.16
C ASN A 15 -3.80 11.58 0.81
N TRP A 16 -5.06 11.76 0.47
CA TRP A 16 -6.16 10.95 0.98
C TRP A 16 -6.39 9.71 0.12
N SER A 17 -6.84 8.63 0.75
CA SER A 17 -7.30 7.43 0.06
C SER A 17 -8.71 7.66 -0.51
N ASN A 18 -8.81 8.44 -1.60
CA ASN A 18 -10.07 8.66 -2.32
C ASN A 18 -9.95 7.97 -3.69
N GLU A 19 -10.93 7.14 -4.03
CA GLU A 19 -10.96 6.35 -5.27
C GLU A 19 -10.88 7.20 -6.54
N GLN A 20 -11.52 8.37 -6.56
CA GLN A 20 -11.50 9.24 -7.72
C GLN A 20 -10.07 9.70 -8.09
N PHE A 21 -9.14 9.68 -7.12
CA PHE A 21 -7.74 10.06 -7.33
C PHE A 21 -6.81 8.86 -7.49
N TYR A 22 -7.34 7.63 -7.48
CA TYR A 22 -6.54 6.44 -7.74
C TYR A 22 -6.14 6.38 -9.21
N TYR A 23 -4.87 6.57 -9.49
CA TYR A 23 -4.31 6.42 -10.83
C TYR A 23 -3.83 4.98 -11.05
N PRO A 24 -4.51 4.21 -11.90
CA PRO A 24 -4.16 2.82 -12.16
C PRO A 24 -2.96 2.74 -13.13
N SER A 25 -1.76 3.13 -12.65
CA SER A 25 -0.56 2.99 -13.47
C SER A 25 -0.31 1.52 -13.81
N GLU A 26 0.39 1.25 -14.91
CA GLU A 26 0.73 -0.11 -15.36
C GLU A 26 1.43 -0.91 -14.26
N VAL A 27 2.31 -0.25 -13.48
CA VAL A 27 3.02 -0.87 -12.35
C VAL A 27 2.04 -1.31 -11.26
N HIS A 28 1.06 -0.44 -10.90
CA HIS A 28 0.05 -0.76 -9.89
C HIS A 28 -0.89 -1.86 -10.38
N GLN A 29 -1.33 -1.81 -11.64
CA GLN A 29 -2.17 -2.86 -12.23
C GLN A 29 -1.47 -4.21 -12.26
N THR A 30 -0.19 -4.23 -12.66
CA THR A 30 0.61 -5.46 -12.66
C THR A 30 0.77 -6.04 -11.26
N ALA A 31 1.03 -5.19 -10.26
CA ALA A 31 1.13 -5.62 -8.87
C ALA A 31 -0.20 -6.18 -8.35
N LEU A 32 -1.31 -5.50 -8.64
CA LEU A 32 -2.66 -5.93 -8.28
C LEU A 32 -3.01 -7.30 -8.88
N LEU A 33 -2.74 -7.50 -10.17
CA LEU A 33 -2.95 -8.79 -10.86
C LEU A 33 -2.13 -9.92 -10.22
N LYS A 34 -0.86 -9.65 -9.88
CA LYS A 34 0.01 -10.63 -9.21
C LYS A 34 -0.48 -10.99 -7.80
N LEU A 35 -0.93 -10.00 -7.02
CA LEU A 35 -1.50 -10.24 -5.69
C LEU A 35 -2.78 -11.07 -5.79
N ARG A 36 -3.68 -10.70 -6.72
CA ARG A 36 -4.89 -11.47 -6.99
C ARG A 36 -4.58 -12.91 -7.39
N TYR A 37 -3.64 -13.11 -8.32
CA TYR A 37 -3.17 -14.44 -8.68
C TYR A 37 -2.72 -15.25 -7.45
N GLY A 38 -1.97 -14.63 -6.53
CA GLY A 38 -1.55 -15.28 -5.29
C GLY A 38 -2.72 -15.75 -4.43
N VAL A 39 -3.71 -14.88 -4.22
CA VAL A 39 -4.89 -15.18 -3.37
C VAL A 39 -5.85 -16.14 -4.08
N GLU A 40 -6.21 -15.88 -5.33
CA GLU A 40 -7.17 -16.70 -6.10
C GLU A 40 -6.65 -18.14 -6.33
N ASN A 41 -5.33 -18.33 -6.37
CA ASN A 41 -4.71 -19.66 -6.43
C ASN A 41 -4.29 -20.18 -5.04
N ARG A 42 -4.83 -19.65 -3.96
CA ARG A 42 -4.65 -20.09 -2.58
C ARG A 42 -3.18 -20.31 -2.20
N ARG A 43 -2.30 -19.39 -2.65
CA ARG A 43 -0.87 -19.44 -2.32
C ARG A 43 -0.64 -18.99 -0.88
N SER A 44 0.37 -19.60 -0.22
CA SER A 44 0.64 -19.33 1.20
C SER A 44 1.07 -17.91 1.48
N ALA A 45 1.92 -17.30 0.63
CA ALA A 45 2.40 -15.95 0.85
C ALA A 45 2.68 -15.18 -0.43
N ALA A 46 2.53 -13.85 -0.34
CA ALA A 46 2.90 -12.86 -1.34
C ALA A 46 3.59 -11.65 -0.68
N VAL A 47 4.39 -10.92 -1.45
CA VAL A 47 5.13 -9.75 -0.98
C VAL A 47 4.89 -8.57 -1.92
N LEU A 48 4.58 -7.41 -1.36
CA LEU A 48 4.47 -6.13 -2.05
C LEU A 48 5.46 -5.13 -1.44
N CYS A 49 6.45 -4.73 -2.20
CA CYS A 49 7.44 -3.76 -1.77
C CYS A 49 7.37 -2.48 -2.60
N GLY A 50 7.75 -1.39 -1.96
CA GLY A 50 7.89 -0.08 -2.61
C GLY A 50 8.38 0.96 -1.61
N GLU A 51 9.03 2.00 -2.10
CA GLU A 51 9.46 3.12 -1.28
C GLU A 51 8.26 3.80 -0.58
N SER A 52 8.55 4.59 0.45
CA SER A 52 7.49 5.37 1.10
C SER A 52 6.86 6.36 0.12
N GLY A 53 5.52 6.42 0.11
CA GLY A 53 4.77 7.31 -0.79
C GLY A 53 4.49 6.74 -2.18
N MET A 54 4.82 5.47 -2.45
CA MET A 54 4.54 4.79 -3.73
C MET A 54 3.09 4.35 -3.92
N GLY A 55 2.21 4.59 -2.95
CA GLY A 55 0.79 4.23 -3.07
C GLY A 55 0.46 2.79 -2.68
N LYS A 56 1.30 2.11 -1.87
CA LYS A 56 1.05 0.74 -1.39
C LYS A 56 -0.32 0.59 -0.73
N THR A 57 -0.64 1.47 0.22
CA THR A 57 -1.91 1.42 0.96
C THR A 57 -3.13 1.56 0.06
N ILE A 58 -3.13 2.53 -0.86
CA ILE A 58 -4.26 2.72 -1.78
C ILE A 58 -4.40 1.55 -2.76
N LEU A 59 -3.28 0.90 -3.14
CA LEU A 59 -3.30 -0.33 -3.93
C LEU A 59 -3.93 -1.47 -3.15
N LEU A 60 -3.60 -1.63 -1.86
CA LEU A 60 -4.18 -2.66 -0.98
C LEU A 60 -5.67 -2.45 -0.75
N ASP A 61 -6.10 -1.20 -0.56
CA ASP A 61 -7.53 -0.87 -0.44
C ASP A 61 -8.29 -1.25 -1.73
N SER A 62 -7.70 -0.93 -2.89
CA SER A 62 -8.26 -1.33 -4.19
C SER A 62 -8.25 -2.85 -4.39
N PHE A 63 -7.19 -3.53 -3.95
CA PHE A 63 -7.08 -4.98 -3.99
C PHE A 63 -8.17 -5.65 -3.14
N ALA A 64 -8.33 -5.23 -1.87
CA ALA A 64 -9.30 -5.82 -0.96
C ALA A 64 -10.75 -5.69 -1.48
N ARG A 65 -11.07 -4.55 -2.10
CA ARG A 65 -12.41 -4.33 -2.70
C ARG A 65 -12.69 -5.14 -3.97
N GLN A 66 -11.66 -5.57 -4.69
CA GLN A 66 -11.78 -6.35 -5.93
C GLN A 66 -11.80 -7.85 -5.71
N LEU A 67 -11.54 -8.32 -4.49
CA LEU A 67 -11.66 -9.73 -4.15
C LEU A 67 -13.14 -10.13 -4.11
N SER A 68 -13.44 -11.33 -4.61
CA SER A 68 -14.78 -11.91 -4.46
C SER A 68 -15.00 -12.36 -3.01
N ASP A 69 -16.27 -12.54 -2.63
CA ASP A 69 -16.69 -12.94 -1.28
C ASP A 69 -16.12 -14.29 -0.83
N ASP A 70 -15.61 -15.10 -1.77
CA ASP A 70 -14.93 -16.36 -1.48
C ASP A 70 -13.52 -16.15 -0.86
N PHE A 71 -12.93 -14.97 -1.07
CA PHE A 71 -11.60 -14.60 -0.57
C PHE A 71 -11.72 -13.61 0.59
N GLY A 72 -12.11 -14.14 1.73
CA GLY A 72 -12.29 -13.33 2.92
C GLY A 72 -12.46 -14.18 4.20
N PRO A 73 -12.49 -13.51 5.34
CA PRO A 73 -12.27 -12.07 5.53
C PRO A 73 -10.83 -11.64 5.26
N VAL A 74 -10.68 -10.38 4.86
CA VAL A 74 -9.37 -9.72 4.73
C VAL A 74 -9.08 -9.02 6.05
N ALA A 75 -8.10 -9.53 6.80
CA ALA A 75 -7.60 -8.88 8.01
C ALA A 75 -6.36 -8.04 7.68
N GLN A 76 -6.21 -6.89 8.34
CA GLN A 76 -5.08 -6.00 8.14
C GLN A 76 -4.39 -5.66 9.46
N VAL A 77 -3.09 -5.92 9.54
CA VAL A 77 -2.20 -5.50 10.61
C VAL A 77 -1.45 -4.27 10.14
N VAL A 78 -1.79 -3.10 10.68
CA VAL A 78 -1.15 -1.81 10.34
C VAL A 78 0.06 -1.52 11.22
N PHE A 79 0.11 -2.08 12.42
CA PHE A 79 1.18 -1.89 13.39
C PHE A 79 1.80 -3.23 13.79
N PRO A 80 2.73 -3.77 12.98
CA PRO A 80 3.24 -5.14 13.17
C PRO A 80 4.26 -5.27 14.32
N SER A 81 4.69 -4.18 14.94
CA SER A 81 5.71 -4.17 16.02
C SER A 81 5.18 -4.64 17.38
N LEU A 82 3.96 -5.18 17.45
CA LEU A 82 3.42 -5.77 18.66
C LEU A 82 4.24 -7.02 19.08
N PRO A 83 4.42 -7.31 20.38
CA PRO A 83 4.95 -8.58 20.84
C PRO A 83 4.21 -9.77 20.23
N GLY A 84 4.90 -10.90 20.00
CA GLY A 84 4.32 -12.04 19.24
C GLY A 84 2.98 -12.54 19.78
N GLU A 85 2.78 -12.57 21.11
CA GLU A 85 1.51 -12.96 21.72
C GLU A 85 0.39 -11.97 21.41
N GLN A 86 0.67 -10.68 21.54
CA GLN A 86 -0.29 -9.61 21.23
C GLN A 86 -0.59 -9.55 19.73
N LEU A 87 0.40 -9.82 18.87
CA LEU A 87 0.20 -9.90 17.43
C LEU A 87 -0.78 -11.03 17.06
N LEU A 88 -0.66 -12.19 17.68
CA LEU A 88 -1.58 -13.32 17.44
C LEU A 88 -3.00 -13.01 17.93
N SER A 89 -3.14 -12.43 19.12
CA SER A 89 -4.43 -11.96 19.63
C SER A 89 -5.07 -10.95 18.71
N TYR A 90 -4.30 -9.96 18.25
CA TYR A 90 -4.77 -8.97 17.30
C TYR A 90 -5.23 -9.58 15.97
N ILE A 91 -4.48 -10.54 15.41
CA ILE A 91 -4.87 -11.27 14.19
C ILE A 91 -6.17 -12.05 14.42
N ALA A 92 -6.28 -12.73 15.57
CA ALA A 92 -7.49 -13.46 15.94
C ALA A 92 -8.71 -12.55 15.99
N ASP A 93 -8.58 -11.36 16.61
CA ASP A 93 -9.64 -10.36 16.71
C ASP A 93 -10.09 -9.87 15.34
N GLN A 94 -9.13 -9.55 14.46
CA GLN A 94 -9.42 -9.09 13.10
C GLN A 94 -10.19 -10.15 12.29
N TRP A 95 -9.81 -11.42 12.40
CA TRP A 95 -10.48 -12.49 11.65
C TRP A 95 -11.82 -12.92 12.22
N THR A 96 -11.93 -12.94 13.56
CA THR A 96 -13.17 -13.41 14.23
C THR A 96 -14.21 -12.31 14.43
N GLY A 97 -13.79 -11.04 14.32
CA GLY A 97 -14.64 -9.88 14.61
C GLY A 97 -14.98 -9.75 16.10
N SER A 98 -14.30 -10.48 16.98
CA SER A 98 -14.52 -10.47 18.43
C SER A 98 -13.20 -10.29 19.16
N THR A 99 -13.19 -9.37 20.13
CA THR A 99 -12.02 -9.11 20.97
C THR A 99 -11.82 -10.26 21.95
N GLY A 100 -10.58 -10.76 22.05
CA GLY A 100 -10.19 -11.70 23.10
C GLY A 100 -10.11 -11.03 24.48
N ASP A 101 -9.84 -11.82 25.51
CA ASP A 101 -9.58 -11.28 26.84
C ASP A 101 -8.24 -10.53 26.86
N ASP A 102 -8.14 -9.43 27.64
CA ASP A 102 -6.93 -8.60 27.76
C ASP A 102 -5.67 -9.39 28.17
N ASN A 103 -5.85 -10.54 28.83
CA ASN A 103 -4.78 -11.46 29.25
C ASN A 103 -4.84 -12.80 28.48
N GLU A 104 -5.30 -12.80 27.25
CA GLU A 104 -5.34 -14.01 26.44
C GLU A 104 -3.94 -14.59 26.23
N SER A 105 -3.78 -15.88 26.53
CA SER A 105 -2.51 -16.58 26.27
C SER A 105 -2.31 -16.82 24.76
N MET A 106 -1.04 -16.97 24.34
CA MET A 106 -0.70 -17.38 22.96
C MET A 106 -1.50 -18.61 22.52
N ARG A 107 -1.69 -19.57 23.42
CA ARG A 107 -2.48 -20.79 23.15
C ARG A 107 -3.94 -20.48 22.87
N GLY A 108 -4.54 -19.55 23.62
CA GLY A 108 -5.92 -19.09 23.40
C GLY A 108 -6.08 -18.45 22.02
N ALA A 109 -5.23 -17.47 21.69
CA ALA A 109 -5.22 -16.80 20.40
C ALA A 109 -5.04 -17.78 19.22
N LEU A 110 -4.09 -18.73 19.32
CA LEU A 110 -3.90 -19.77 18.31
C LEU A 110 -5.13 -20.67 18.16
N GLY A 111 -5.78 -21.03 19.28
CA GLY A 111 -7.03 -21.81 19.26
C GLY A 111 -8.16 -21.10 18.52
N ARG A 112 -8.32 -19.79 18.76
CA ARG A 112 -9.30 -18.94 18.04
C ARG A 112 -8.99 -18.89 16.54
N ILE A 113 -7.74 -18.63 16.18
CA ILE A 113 -7.30 -18.60 14.77
C ILE A 113 -7.58 -19.94 14.10
N GLN A 114 -7.20 -21.06 14.73
CA GLN A 114 -7.40 -22.39 14.16
C GLN A 114 -8.89 -22.72 13.98
N THR A 115 -9.71 -22.41 14.97
CA THR A 115 -11.17 -22.60 14.91
C THR A 115 -11.78 -21.75 13.79
N PHE A 116 -11.37 -20.49 13.70
CA PHE A 116 -11.81 -19.60 12.64
C PHE A 116 -11.44 -20.15 11.25
N LEU A 117 -10.16 -20.51 11.03
CA LEU A 117 -9.71 -21.01 9.73
C LEU A 117 -10.40 -22.31 9.33
N ASN A 118 -10.64 -23.25 10.28
CA ASN A 118 -11.42 -24.48 10.03
C ASN A 118 -12.84 -24.15 9.55
N ASN A 119 -13.52 -23.24 10.21
CA ASN A 119 -14.88 -22.83 9.85
C ASN A 119 -14.91 -22.10 8.51
N ASN A 120 -13.92 -21.24 8.25
CA ASN A 120 -13.81 -20.50 7.01
C ASN A 120 -13.61 -21.43 5.80
N VAL A 121 -12.70 -22.40 5.92
CA VAL A 121 -12.46 -23.44 4.89
C VAL A 121 -13.70 -24.32 4.70
N ALA A 122 -14.37 -24.73 5.79
CA ALA A 122 -15.60 -25.50 5.70
C ALA A 122 -16.74 -24.74 4.98
N ALA A 123 -16.71 -23.40 5.05
CA ALA A 123 -17.61 -22.53 4.29
C ALA A 123 -17.15 -22.27 2.83
N GLY A 124 -16.09 -22.94 2.36
CA GLY A 124 -15.51 -22.75 1.01
C GLY A 124 -14.66 -21.49 0.85
N LYS A 125 -14.50 -20.71 1.91
CA LYS A 125 -13.80 -19.41 1.89
C LYS A 125 -12.30 -19.55 2.13
N HIS A 126 -11.55 -18.53 1.67
CA HIS A 126 -10.11 -18.42 1.84
C HIS A 126 -9.76 -17.09 2.50
N ALA A 127 -9.20 -17.12 3.71
CA ALA A 127 -8.86 -15.91 4.46
C ALA A 127 -7.61 -15.23 3.91
N VAL A 128 -7.52 -13.91 4.11
CA VAL A 128 -6.34 -13.11 3.73
C VAL A 128 -5.87 -12.31 4.94
N LEU A 129 -4.56 -12.33 5.20
CA LEU A 129 -3.91 -11.49 6.18
C LEU A 129 -2.94 -10.55 5.48
N ILE A 130 -3.17 -9.25 5.59
CA ILE A 130 -2.27 -8.21 5.11
C ILE A 130 -1.49 -7.67 6.32
N VAL A 131 -0.17 -7.69 6.25
CA VAL A 131 0.71 -7.07 7.26
C VAL A 131 1.42 -5.91 6.59
N ASP A 132 0.97 -4.68 6.89
CA ASP A 132 1.61 -3.47 6.39
C ASP A 132 2.85 -3.12 7.22
N GLU A 133 3.75 -2.33 6.65
CA GLU A 133 5.05 -1.97 7.22
C GLU A 133 5.86 -3.18 7.73
N ALA A 134 5.72 -4.33 7.06
CA ALA A 134 6.34 -5.60 7.46
C ALA A 134 7.88 -5.56 7.49
N HIS A 135 8.51 -4.53 6.93
CA HIS A 135 9.96 -4.32 7.07
C HIS A 135 10.37 -4.00 8.52
N LEU A 136 9.43 -3.58 9.38
CA LEU A 136 9.65 -3.38 10.82
C LEU A 136 9.77 -4.71 11.59
N LEU A 137 9.44 -5.84 10.96
CA LEU A 137 9.56 -7.20 11.53
C LEU A 137 10.97 -7.80 11.34
N SER A 138 11.96 -7.05 10.86
CA SER A 138 13.22 -7.56 10.32
C SER A 138 14.10 -8.35 11.30
N ASP A 139 13.98 -8.13 12.60
CA ASP A 139 14.83 -8.79 13.61
C ASP A 139 14.07 -9.72 14.53
N SER A 140 12.87 -10.20 14.13
CA SER A 140 11.94 -10.42 15.19
C SER A 140 11.29 -11.79 15.21
N GLN A 141 11.06 -12.18 16.41
CA GLN A 141 10.14 -13.24 16.80
C GLN A 141 8.79 -13.13 16.08
N GLN A 142 8.34 -11.90 15.69
CA GLN A 142 7.08 -11.70 14.99
C GLN A 142 7.11 -12.28 13.56
N LEU A 143 8.18 -12.09 12.79
CA LEU A 143 8.31 -12.67 11.44
C LEU A 143 8.31 -14.21 11.53
N GLU A 144 8.99 -14.76 12.53
CA GLU A 144 8.98 -16.20 12.81
C GLU A 144 7.59 -16.69 13.25
N THR A 145 6.89 -15.90 14.07
CA THR A 145 5.50 -16.18 14.47
C THR A 145 4.59 -16.26 13.24
N LEU A 146 4.66 -15.29 12.32
CA LEU A 146 3.89 -15.31 11.07
C LEU A 146 4.27 -16.51 10.19
N ARG A 147 5.56 -16.84 10.10
CA ARG A 147 6.04 -18.01 9.36
C ARG A 147 5.48 -19.32 9.94
N LEU A 148 5.46 -19.44 11.28
CA LEU A 148 4.90 -20.62 11.95
C LEU A 148 3.38 -20.68 11.79
N LEU A 149 2.70 -19.55 11.80
CA LEU A 149 1.26 -19.48 11.57
C LEU A 149 0.86 -20.05 10.19
N LEU A 150 1.72 -19.90 9.17
CA LEU A 150 1.52 -20.51 7.84
C LEU A 150 1.51 -22.06 7.86
N ASN A 151 1.87 -22.72 8.96
CA ASN A 151 1.73 -24.16 9.12
C ASN A 151 0.29 -24.59 9.49
N ILE A 152 -0.58 -23.65 9.85
CA ILE A 152 -1.98 -23.94 10.16
C ILE A 152 -2.74 -24.09 8.84
N ASN A 153 -2.92 -25.33 8.39
CA ASN A 153 -3.60 -25.67 7.13
C ASN A 153 -5.10 -25.97 7.28
N ALA A 154 -5.64 -25.94 8.48
CA ALA A 154 -7.09 -25.90 8.76
C ALA A 154 -7.94 -26.83 7.86
N GLY A 155 -7.48 -28.06 7.59
CA GLY A 155 -8.23 -29.03 6.77
C GLY A 155 -8.25 -28.75 5.27
N ALA A 156 -7.45 -27.82 4.77
CA ALA A 156 -7.26 -27.63 3.33
C ALA A 156 -6.63 -28.89 2.72
N GLU A 157 -7.20 -29.38 1.63
CA GLU A 157 -6.74 -30.59 0.95
C GLU A 157 -5.61 -30.26 -0.05
N GLY A 158 -4.64 -31.15 -0.14
CA GLY A 158 -3.57 -31.05 -1.13
C GLY A 158 -2.51 -29.98 -0.82
N SER A 159 -2.09 -29.25 -1.85
CA SER A 159 -1.04 -28.20 -1.78
C SER A 159 -1.60 -26.79 -1.53
N GLU A 160 -2.91 -26.66 -1.35
CA GLU A 160 -3.56 -25.36 -1.13
C GLU A 160 -3.40 -24.91 0.32
N SER A 161 -3.29 -23.58 0.50
CA SER A 161 -3.28 -22.97 1.83
C SER A 161 -4.69 -22.59 2.25
N ALA A 162 -4.99 -22.69 3.54
CA ALA A 162 -6.25 -22.23 4.13
C ALA A 162 -6.40 -20.70 4.08
N TRP A 163 -5.29 -19.98 3.95
CA TRP A 163 -5.23 -18.54 3.95
C TRP A 163 -3.95 -18.03 3.27
N THR A 164 -3.95 -16.77 2.84
CA THR A 164 -2.78 -16.11 2.22
C THR A 164 -2.25 -14.98 3.11
N LEU A 165 -0.94 -14.98 3.33
CA LEU A 165 -0.21 -13.88 3.95
C LEU A 165 0.29 -12.91 2.88
N ILE A 166 -0.03 -11.62 3.00
CA ILE A 166 0.52 -10.56 2.16
C ILE A 166 1.40 -9.66 3.04
N LEU A 167 2.71 -9.72 2.84
CA LEU A 167 3.67 -8.84 3.51
C LEU A 167 3.91 -7.60 2.66
N VAL A 168 3.69 -6.43 3.25
CA VAL A 168 3.80 -5.15 2.55
C VAL A 168 4.82 -4.27 3.26
N GLY A 169 5.73 -3.64 2.51
CA GLY A 169 6.74 -2.82 3.16
C GLY A 169 7.73 -2.12 2.23
N HIS A 170 8.82 -1.68 2.81
CA HIS A 170 9.95 -1.10 2.10
C HIS A 170 10.73 -2.19 1.32
N PRO A 171 11.46 -1.87 0.24
CA PRO A 171 12.24 -2.85 -0.54
C PRO A 171 13.23 -3.69 0.27
N THR A 172 13.71 -3.21 1.41
CA THR A 172 14.56 -3.97 2.35
C THR A 172 13.89 -5.25 2.87
N LEU A 173 12.55 -5.32 2.86
CA LEU A 173 11.79 -6.51 3.24
C LEU A 173 12.16 -7.73 2.38
N ILE A 174 12.46 -7.53 1.09
CA ILE A 174 12.84 -8.63 0.19
C ILE A 174 14.09 -9.33 0.69
N SER A 175 15.14 -8.57 1.01
CA SER A 175 16.39 -9.15 1.52
C SER A 175 16.20 -9.82 2.89
N THR A 176 15.28 -9.32 3.71
CA THR A 176 14.92 -9.95 4.99
C THR A 176 14.25 -11.31 4.78
N ILE A 177 13.31 -11.39 3.83
CA ILE A 177 12.62 -12.64 3.48
C ILE A 177 13.61 -13.65 2.87
N GLU A 178 14.46 -13.23 1.94
CA GLU A 178 15.45 -14.10 1.28
C GLU A 178 16.47 -14.71 2.27
N ARG A 179 16.81 -13.99 3.34
CA ARG A 179 17.61 -14.54 4.44
C ARG A 179 16.87 -15.63 5.23
N ASN A 180 15.54 -15.58 5.30
CA ASN A 180 14.71 -16.62 5.90
C ASN A 180 14.23 -17.62 4.83
N ARG A 181 15.06 -18.59 4.47
CA ARG A 181 14.78 -19.59 3.42
C ARG A 181 13.44 -20.30 3.59
N ALA A 182 13.02 -20.54 4.82
CA ALA A 182 11.77 -21.24 5.11
C ALA A 182 10.54 -20.38 4.79
N LEU A 183 10.62 -19.06 4.96
CA LEU A 183 9.58 -18.13 4.55
C LEU A 183 9.67 -17.87 3.03
N ASP A 184 10.87 -17.65 2.50
CA ASP A 184 11.10 -17.39 1.08
C ASP A 184 10.53 -18.51 0.19
N GLY A 185 10.73 -19.76 0.57
CA GLY A 185 10.14 -20.92 -0.11
C GLY A 185 8.61 -20.97 -0.13
N ARG A 186 7.93 -20.17 0.70
CA ARG A 186 6.46 -20.05 0.74
C ARG A 186 5.94 -18.83 -0.02
N VAL A 187 6.80 -17.88 -0.35
CA VAL A 187 6.45 -16.69 -1.09
C VAL A 187 6.35 -17.03 -2.57
N SER A 188 5.13 -17.09 -3.08
CA SER A 188 4.86 -17.41 -4.49
C SER A 188 4.91 -16.17 -5.39
N VAL A 189 4.72 -14.99 -4.82
CA VAL A 189 4.61 -13.73 -5.55
C VAL A 189 5.43 -12.65 -4.87
N LYS A 190 6.35 -12.05 -5.60
CA LYS A 190 7.10 -10.85 -5.18
C LYS A 190 6.81 -9.71 -6.14
N CYS A 191 6.26 -8.61 -5.63
CA CYS A 191 5.96 -7.39 -6.36
C CYS A 191 6.81 -6.24 -5.82
N VAL A 192 7.46 -5.50 -6.71
CA VAL A 192 8.18 -4.27 -6.37
C VAL A 192 7.59 -3.13 -7.18
N LEU A 193 7.00 -2.15 -6.50
CA LEU A 193 6.50 -0.95 -7.15
C LEU A 193 7.67 -0.09 -7.62
N GLN A 194 7.70 0.17 -8.92
CA GLN A 194 8.69 1.03 -9.55
C GLN A 194 8.22 2.49 -9.51
N ARG A 195 9.17 3.42 -9.50
CA ARG A 195 8.90 4.85 -9.59
C ARG A 195 8.25 5.17 -10.94
N LEU A 196 7.38 6.16 -10.97
CA LEU A 196 6.73 6.61 -12.20
C LEU A 196 7.76 7.21 -13.17
N SER A 197 7.66 6.85 -14.44
CA SER A 197 8.41 7.51 -15.52
C SER A 197 7.91 8.95 -15.72
N MET A 198 8.57 9.73 -16.57
CA MET A 198 8.12 11.08 -16.96
C MET A 198 6.69 11.04 -17.53
N GLU A 199 6.44 10.12 -18.44
CA GLU A 199 5.12 9.95 -19.06
C GLU A 199 4.05 9.57 -18.04
N GLN A 200 4.37 8.61 -17.16
CA GLN A 200 3.46 8.18 -16.09
C GLN A 200 3.23 9.29 -15.05
N THR A 201 4.23 10.12 -14.76
CA THR A 201 4.08 11.28 -13.87
C THR A 201 3.14 12.31 -14.46
N ALA A 202 3.30 12.64 -15.74
CA ALA A 202 2.38 13.56 -16.44
C ALA A 202 0.95 12.97 -16.46
N GLY A 203 0.79 11.70 -16.80
CA GLY A 203 -0.51 11.01 -16.76
C GLY A 203 -1.14 10.98 -15.36
N TYR A 204 -0.33 10.80 -14.32
CA TYR A 204 -0.77 10.86 -12.91
C TYR A 204 -1.29 12.26 -12.54
N ILE A 205 -0.56 13.32 -12.89
CA ILE A 205 -0.96 14.71 -12.63
C ILE A 205 -2.25 15.03 -13.40
N GLN A 206 -2.30 14.69 -14.69
CA GLN A 206 -3.48 14.87 -15.53
C GLN A 206 -4.72 14.18 -14.96
N HIS A 207 -4.59 12.91 -14.53
CA HIS A 207 -5.68 12.15 -13.92
C HIS A 207 -6.25 12.88 -12.69
N ARG A 208 -5.37 13.36 -11.81
CA ARG A 208 -5.78 14.06 -10.58
C ARG A 208 -6.43 15.41 -10.87
N LEU A 209 -5.95 16.14 -11.86
CA LEU A 209 -6.56 17.40 -12.30
C LEU A 209 -7.91 17.19 -12.99
N ALA A 210 -8.01 16.17 -13.85
CA ALA A 210 -9.26 15.82 -14.53
C ALA A 210 -10.37 15.45 -13.53
N ALA A 211 -10.04 14.77 -12.43
CA ALA A 211 -10.96 14.45 -11.36
C ALA A 211 -11.61 15.69 -10.68
N VAL A 212 -10.96 16.86 -10.79
CA VAL A 212 -11.45 18.12 -10.20
C VAL A 212 -11.85 19.15 -11.27
N GLY A 213 -12.00 18.70 -12.53
CA GLY A 213 -12.49 19.52 -13.65
C GLY A 213 -11.43 20.40 -14.32
N ALA A 214 -10.15 20.11 -14.18
CA ALA A 214 -9.06 20.89 -14.73
C ALA A 214 -8.23 20.13 -15.78
N GLU A 215 -7.58 20.87 -16.65
CA GLU A 215 -6.70 20.37 -17.71
C GLU A 215 -5.24 20.70 -17.36
N ILE A 216 -4.34 19.73 -17.56
CA ILE A 216 -2.93 19.85 -17.16
C ILE A 216 -2.23 21.02 -17.87
N ASP A 217 -2.46 21.19 -19.18
CA ASP A 217 -1.81 22.21 -20.01
C ASP A 217 -2.24 23.63 -19.65
N LYS A 218 -3.38 23.80 -18.97
CA LYS A 218 -3.84 25.10 -18.47
C LYS A 218 -3.19 25.48 -17.14
N ILE A 219 -2.68 24.50 -16.41
CA ILE A 219 -2.18 24.70 -15.04
C ILE A 219 -0.65 24.56 -14.96
N PHE A 220 -0.06 23.56 -15.62
CA PHE A 220 1.38 23.32 -15.56
C PHE A 220 2.02 23.49 -16.93
N THR A 221 3.16 24.20 -16.98
CA THR A 221 4.00 24.21 -18.17
C THR A 221 4.75 22.86 -18.32
N LEU A 222 5.22 22.55 -19.53
CA LEU A 222 6.06 21.36 -19.74
C LEU A 222 7.33 21.41 -18.87
N ALA A 223 7.95 22.58 -18.74
CA ALA A 223 9.12 22.77 -17.89
C ALA A 223 8.82 22.49 -16.40
N ALA A 224 7.62 22.84 -15.93
CA ALA A 224 7.19 22.49 -14.57
C ALA A 224 7.05 20.97 -14.39
N LEU A 225 6.47 20.27 -15.37
CA LEU A 225 6.32 18.80 -15.31
C LEU A 225 7.68 18.09 -15.30
N GLU A 226 8.64 18.58 -16.09
CA GLU A 226 10.03 18.07 -16.07
C GLU A 226 10.70 18.31 -14.71
N ALA A 227 10.55 19.49 -14.13
CA ALA A 227 11.05 19.81 -12.80
C ALA A 227 10.41 18.94 -11.73
N ILE A 228 9.08 18.72 -11.78
CA ILE A 228 8.37 17.81 -10.86
C ILE A 228 8.93 16.40 -10.96
N GLN A 229 9.09 15.85 -12.17
CA GLN A 229 9.67 14.52 -12.36
C GLN A 229 11.07 14.42 -11.76
N LEU A 230 11.92 15.39 -12.06
CA LEU A 230 13.31 15.41 -11.57
C LEU A 230 13.35 15.44 -10.04
N ARG A 231 12.58 16.33 -9.40
CA ARG A 231 12.62 16.57 -7.95
C ARG A 231 11.84 15.54 -7.14
N SER A 232 10.74 14.99 -7.69
CA SER A 232 10.00 13.91 -7.05
C SER A 232 10.65 12.54 -7.24
N SER A 233 11.49 12.38 -8.27
CA SER A 233 12.00 11.09 -8.75
C SER A 233 10.86 10.11 -9.08
N GLY A 234 9.69 10.59 -9.50
CA GLY A 234 8.52 9.77 -9.83
C GLY A 234 7.83 9.12 -8.63
N ILE A 235 8.02 9.64 -7.41
CA ILE A 235 7.33 9.14 -6.21
C ILE A 235 6.02 9.91 -6.00
N PRO A 236 4.83 9.27 -6.07
CA PRO A 236 3.52 9.92 -6.06
C PRO A 236 3.32 10.92 -4.91
N ARG A 237 3.71 10.57 -3.68
CA ARG A 237 3.59 11.50 -2.53
C ARG A 237 4.44 12.75 -2.71
N ARG A 238 5.62 12.64 -3.31
CA ARG A 238 6.49 13.80 -3.60
C ARG A 238 5.92 14.63 -4.75
N ILE A 239 5.37 13.98 -5.79
CA ILE A 239 4.66 14.64 -6.89
C ILE A 239 3.53 15.48 -6.33
N ASN A 240 2.66 14.89 -5.49
CA ASN A 240 1.55 15.60 -4.86
C ASN A 240 2.03 16.84 -4.10
N ARG A 241 3.07 16.68 -3.27
CA ARG A 241 3.59 17.79 -2.47
C ARG A 241 4.12 18.93 -3.34
N LEU A 242 4.87 18.62 -4.41
CA LEU A 242 5.40 19.62 -5.31
C LEU A 242 4.29 20.31 -6.09
N CYS A 243 3.30 19.58 -6.57
CA CYS A 243 2.15 20.14 -7.30
C CYS A 243 1.30 21.04 -6.40
N ASP A 244 0.95 20.59 -5.18
CA ASP A 244 0.11 21.38 -4.27
C ASP A 244 0.79 22.69 -3.85
N LEU A 245 2.06 22.62 -3.47
CA LEU A 245 2.82 23.82 -3.11
C LEU A 245 3.12 24.71 -4.32
N GLY A 246 3.40 24.13 -5.48
CA GLY A 246 3.57 24.88 -6.74
C GLY A 246 2.32 25.67 -7.11
N LEU A 247 1.13 25.07 -6.99
CA LEU A 247 -0.15 25.77 -7.18
C LEU A 247 -0.32 26.93 -6.19
N MET A 248 0.10 26.74 -4.94
CA MET A 248 0.00 27.77 -3.91
C MET A 248 0.94 28.94 -4.18
N VAL A 249 2.19 28.68 -4.57
CA VAL A 249 3.19 29.73 -4.87
C VAL A 249 2.78 30.52 -6.10
N ALA A 250 2.45 29.85 -7.22
CA ALA A 250 2.00 30.51 -8.44
C ALA A 250 0.72 31.34 -8.22
N TYR A 251 -0.21 30.87 -7.38
CA TYR A 251 -1.35 31.66 -6.95
C TYR A 251 -0.94 32.93 -6.18
N ALA A 252 0.02 32.83 -5.25
CA ALA A 252 0.50 33.96 -4.48
C ALA A 252 1.21 35.01 -5.34
N GLU A 253 1.81 34.59 -6.47
CA GLU A 253 2.47 35.44 -7.45
C GLU A 253 1.53 35.92 -8.60
N ASP A 254 0.23 35.62 -8.47
CA ASP A 254 -0.81 35.93 -9.47
C ASP A 254 -0.49 35.43 -10.88
N GLN A 255 0.15 34.26 -10.97
CA GLN A 255 0.50 33.63 -12.23
C GLN A 255 -0.66 32.77 -12.77
N SER A 256 -0.77 32.71 -14.10
CA SER A 256 -1.79 31.88 -14.78
C SER A 256 -1.38 30.44 -14.99
N GLN A 257 -0.11 30.09 -14.77
CA GLN A 257 0.43 28.72 -14.85
C GLN A 257 1.56 28.52 -13.84
N VAL A 258 1.69 27.28 -13.40
CA VAL A 258 2.85 26.83 -12.62
C VAL A 258 3.99 26.54 -13.58
N ASP A 259 5.15 27.18 -13.39
CA ASP A 259 6.35 26.96 -14.20
C ASP A 259 7.49 26.35 -13.37
N ALA A 260 8.58 25.95 -14.03
CA ALA A 260 9.72 25.28 -13.41
C ALA A 260 10.29 26.04 -12.20
N HIS A 261 10.37 27.39 -12.25
CA HIS A 261 10.91 28.17 -11.15
C HIS A 261 10.08 28.06 -9.85
N HIS A 262 8.74 27.94 -9.94
CA HIS A 262 7.89 27.71 -8.78
C HIS A 262 8.21 26.36 -8.12
N ILE A 263 8.38 25.31 -8.95
CA ILE A 263 8.69 23.96 -8.46
C ILE A 263 10.08 23.91 -7.84
N GLU A 264 11.07 24.57 -8.47
CA GLU A 264 12.43 24.65 -7.94
C GLU A 264 12.49 25.44 -6.64
N GLY A 265 11.76 26.56 -6.54
CA GLY A 265 11.63 27.33 -5.30
C GLY A 265 11.07 26.49 -4.16
N VAL A 266 9.94 25.84 -4.39
CA VAL A 266 9.31 24.92 -3.42
C VAL A 266 10.28 23.80 -3.01
N TYR A 267 10.95 23.17 -3.96
CA TYR A 267 11.89 22.10 -3.65
C TYR A 267 13.04 22.57 -2.75
N ASN A 268 13.62 23.73 -3.06
CA ASN A 268 14.72 24.31 -2.28
C ASN A 268 14.29 24.65 -0.85
N GLU A 269 13.09 25.19 -0.65
CA GLU A 269 12.53 25.41 0.68
C GLU A 269 12.38 24.12 1.47
N LEU A 270 11.85 23.05 0.83
CA LEU A 270 11.64 21.75 1.47
C LEU A 270 12.95 21.07 1.89
N VAL A 271 14.04 21.27 1.15
CA VAL A 271 15.35 20.68 1.43
C VAL A 271 16.14 21.52 2.45
N SER A 272 15.92 22.82 2.50
CA SER A 272 16.63 23.73 3.43
C SER A 272 16.09 23.70 4.85
N ILE A 273 14.95 23.04 5.12
CA ILE A 273 14.47 22.83 6.51
C ILE A 273 15.23 21.62 7.06
N PRO A 274 16.17 21.80 8.02
CA PRO A 274 16.86 20.68 8.65
C PRO A 274 15.84 19.79 9.37
N ALA A 275 16.01 18.46 9.21
CA ALA A 275 15.15 17.44 9.81
C ALA A 275 15.29 17.39 11.35
#